data_2647e6099d12d08a5b21f90098b3a625
#
_entry.id   2647e6099d12d08a5b21f90098b3a625
#
_cell.length_a   1.000
_cell.length_b   1.000
_cell.length_c   1.000
_cell.angle_alpha   90.00
_cell.angle_beta   90.00
_cell.angle_gamma   90.00
#
_symmetry.space_group_name_H-M   'P 1'
#
loop_
_entity.id
_entity.type
_entity.pdbx_description
1 polymer ?
#
loop_
_entity_poly.entity_id
_entity_poly.type
_entity_poly.pdbx_seq_one_letter_code
_entity_poly.pdbx_strand_id
1 'polypeptide(L)'
;MPFQSKNLRRLFRRWIRIYKDCEERSRRRKENYAIFCDKDGFCVLKRRGLSGFPRRGDERMMRWNEITEIMEGQEGWIPATTLHLLDKHGYVAVIDEDMKNWKDAVRHLVENCPGFTEKALMRSSFNMEHQVLLYPAAPSPPSPAD
;
A
#
# COMPACT_ATOMS: atom_id res chain seq x y z
N MET A 1 4.25 6.86 -43.97
CA MET A 1 2.94 6.21 -44.20
C MET A 1 1.89 6.82 -43.25
N PRO A 2 0.81 7.39 -43.79
CA PRO A 2 -0.17 8.10 -42.98
C PRO A 2 -0.99 7.18 -42.03
N PHE A 3 -0.86 5.87 -42.20
CA PHE A 3 -1.61 4.89 -41.38
C PHE A 3 -1.08 4.72 -39.96
N GLN A 4 0.22 4.90 -39.76
CA GLN A 4 0.85 4.76 -38.44
C GLN A 4 0.60 5.96 -37.51
N SER A 5 0.43 7.13 -38.06
CA SER A 5 0.21 8.35 -37.28
C SER A 5 -1.16 8.41 -36.61
N LYS A 6 -2.19 7.88 -37.26
CA LYS A 6 -3.55 7.82 -36.68
C LYS A 6 -3.65 6.81 -35.55
N ASN A 7 -2.99 5.68 -35.69
CA ASN A 7 -2.95 4.65 -34.65
C ASN A 7 -2.14 5.09 -33.43
N LEU A 8 -1.02 5.77 -33.63
CA LEU A 8 -0.21 6.34 -32.55
C LEU A 8 -0.99 7.41 -31.78
N ARG A 9 -1.70 8.30 -32.47
CA ARG A 9 -2.53 9.31 -31.80
C ARG A 9 -3.67 8.69 -30.99
N ARG A 10 -4.28 7.61 -31.50
CA ARG A 10 -5.35 6.88 -30.80
C ARG A 10 -4.81 6.18 -29.56
N LEU A 11 -3.66 5.54 -29.66
CA LEU A 11 -2.96 4.93 -28.53
C LEU A 11 -2.57 5.99 -27.49
N PHE A 12 -2.02 7.09 -27.92
CA PHE A 12 -1.60 8.17 -27.04
C PHE A 12 -2.80 8.78 -26.27
N ARG A 13 -3.94 8.99 -26.95
CA ARG A 13 -5.18 9.45 -26.28
C ARG A 13 -5.68 8.44 -25.26
N ARG A 14 -5.56 7.15 -25.55
CA ARG A 14 -5.93 6.08 -24.61
C ARG A 14 -5.03 6.09 -23.39
N TRP A 15 -3.73 6.24 -23.58
CA TRP A 15 -2.76 6.35 -22.48
C TRP A 15 -3.02 7.55 -21.59
N ILE A 16 -3.29 8.72 -22.17
CA ILE A 16 -3.63 9.93 -21.40
C ILE A 16 -4.90 9.72 -20.58
N ARG A 17 -5.91 9.06 -21.14
CA ARG A 17 -7.16 8.76 -20.41
C ARG A 17 -6.90 7.84 -19.22
N ILE A 18 -6.14 6.77 -19.42
CA ILE A 18 -5.76 5.84 -18.35
C ILE A 18 -4.98 6.57 -17.25
N TYR A 19 -4.04 7.41 -17.63
CA TYR A 19 -3.24 8.19 -16.70
C TYR A 19 -4.10 9.15 -15.86
N LYS A 20 -5.02 9.87 -16.49
CA LYS A 20 -5.96 10.77 -15.80
C LYS A 20 -6.89 10.01 -14.85
N ASP A 21 -7.38 8.85 -15.27
CA ASP A 21 -8.21 8.00 -14.41
C ASP A 21 -7.43 7.50 -13.18
N CYS A 22 -6.16 7.15 -13.35
CA CYS A 22 -5.27 6.77 -12.26
C CYS A 22 -5.02 7.92 -11.29
N GLU A 23 -4.74 9.11 -11.80
CA GLU A 23 -4.56 10.32 -10.97
C GLU A 23 -5.83 10.65 -10.17
N GLU A 24 -6.99 10.55 -10.77
CA GLU A 24 -8.25 10.81 -10.10
C GLU A 24 -8.55 9.79 -9.01
N ARG A 25 -8.27 8.50 -9.26
CA ARG A 25 -8.41 7.45 -8.24
C ARG A 25 -7.46 7.68 -7.06
N SER A 26 -6.20 8.02 -7.33
CA SER A 26 -5.23 8.35 -6.29
C SER A 26 -5.70 9.56 -5.47
N ARG A 27 -6.17 10.61 -6.11
CA ARG A 27 -6.72 11.79 -5.45
C ARG A 27 -7.92 11.44 -4.55
N ARG A 28 -8.85 10.62 -5.05
CA ARG A 28 -10.01 10.17 -4.27
C ARG A 28 -9.59 9.35 -3.05
N ARG A 29 -8.57 8.52 -3.17
CA ARG A 29 -8.02 7.77 -2.02
C ARG A 29 -7.43 8.69 -0.99
N LYS A 30 -6.62 9.68 -1.40
CA LYS A 30 -6.06 10.70 -0.50
C LYS A 30 -7.13 11.49 0.25
N GLU A 31 -8.25 11.78 -0.42
CA GLU A 31 -9.35 12.55 0.16
C GLU A 31 -10.27 11.68 1.03
N ASN A 32 -10.43 10.39 0.71
CA ASN A 32 -11.44 9.52 1.31
C ASN A 32 -10.93 8.54 2.36
N TYR A 33 -9.61 8.32 2.42
CA TYR A 33 -9.01 7.37 3.37
C TYR A 33 -7.90 8.01 4.16
N ALA A 34 -7.86 7.70 5.44
CA ALA A 34 -6.77 8.08 6.31
C ALA A 34 -6.37 6.92 7.20
N ILE A 35 -5.08 6.82 7.49
CA ILE A 35 -4.56 5.88 8.46
C ILE A 35 -4.41 6.62 9.77
N PHE A 36 -5.08 6.15 10.80
CA PHE A 36 -4.90 6.67 12.15
C PHE A 36 -3.91 5.77 12.89
N CYS A 37 -2.80 6.34 13.31
CA CYS A 37 -1.73 5.63 14.02
C CYS A 37 -1.51 6.19 15.41
N ASP A 38 -1.23 5.31 16.35
CA ASP A 38 -0.64 5.67 17.63
C ASP A 38 0.42 4.63 18.06
N LYS A 39 0.91 4.74 19.29
CA LYS A 39 1.92 3.82 19.83
C LYS A 39 1.47 2.37 19.89
N ASP A 40 0.17 2.11 19.97
CA ASP A 40 -0.40 0.78 20.16
C ASP A 40 -0.79 0.09 18.86
N GLY A 41 -1.18 0.86 17.85
CA GLY A 41 -1.64 0.30 16.58
C GLY A 41 -2.18 1.33 15.61
N PHE A 42 -2.93 0.86 14.64
CA PHE A 42 -3.54 1.70 13.63
C PHE A 42 -4.92 1.21 13.23
N CYS A 43 -5.70 2.10 12.64
CA CYS A 43 -6.91 1.77 11.91
C CYS A 43 -7.00 2.59 10.63
N VAL A 44 -7.76 2.08 9.67
CA VAL A 44 -8.04 2.78 8.41
C VAL A 44 -9.41 3.43 8.52
N LEU A 45 -9.45 4.75 8.36
CA LEU A 45 -10.66 5.53 8.43
C LEU A 45 -11.11 5.90 7.03
N LYS A 46 -12.38 5.66 6.74
CA LYS A 46 -13.02 6.09 5.50
C LYS A 46 -13.91 7.30 5.77
N ARG A 47 -13.78 8.33 4.94
CA ARG A 47 -14.64 9.50 5.01
C ARG A 47 -16.10 9.12 4.77
N ARG A 48 -16.98 9.54 5.66
CA ARG A 48 -18.43 9.35 5.53
C ARG A 48 -19.10 10.67 5.19
N GLY A 49 -19.63 10.76 3.96
CA GLY A 49 -20.36 11.93 3.49
C GLY A 49 -19.56 13.24 3.60
N LEU A 50 -20.24 14.35 3.91
CA LEU A 50 -19.64 15.67 4.06
C LEU A 50 -19.05 15.94 5.45
N SER A 51 -19.26 15.05 6.41
CA SER A 51 -18.88 15.25 7.81
C SER A 51 -17.42 14.94 8.13
N GLY A 52 -16.64 14.47 7.15
CA GLY A 52 -15.24 14.10 7.36
C GLY A 52 -15.04 12.66 7.81
N PHE A 53 -13.85 12.37 8.39
CA PHE A 53 -13.52 11.03 8.84
C PHE A 53 -14.24 10.68 10.15
N PRO A 54 -14.65 9.40 10.34
CA PRO A 54 -15.24 8.96 11.61
C PRO A 54 -14.22 9.12 12.74
N ARG A 55 -14.73 9.16 13.97
CA ARG A 55 -13.88 9.18 15.15
C ARG A 55 -13.14 7.86 15.29
N ARG A 56 -11.92 7.92 15.83
CA ARG A 56 -11.20 6.73 16.26
C ARG A 56 -12.08 5.90 17.21
N GLY A 57 -12.13 4.59 17.00
CA GLY A 57 -12.94 3.66 17.74
C GLY A 57 -14.14 3.15 16.97
N ASP A 58 -14.55 3.83 15.90
CA ASP A 58 -15.58 3.35 14.98
C ASP A 58 -15.08 2.22 14.06
N GLU A 59 -13.75 2.11 13.91
CA GLU A 59 -13.10 1.11 13.06
C GLU A 59 -12.21 0.18 13.88
N ARG A 60 -12.03 -1.04 13.40
CA ARG A 60 -11.19 -2.04 14.04
C ARG A 60 -9.72 -1.61 14.01
N MET A 61 -9.11 -1.57 15.19
CA MET A 61 -7.69 -1.28 15.33
C MET A 61 -6.86 -2.56 15.21
N MET A 62 -5.78 -2.49 14.42
CA MET A 62 -4.75 -3.52 14.36
C MET A 62 -3.58 -3.08 15.24
N ARG A 63 -3.18 -3.91 16.18
CA ARG A 63 -2.03 -3.60 17.06
C ARG A 63 -0.72 -3.97 16.38
N TRP A 64 0.29 -3.11 16.51
CA TRP A 64 1.60 -3.33 15.91
C TRP A 64 2.23 -4.66 16.33
N ASN A 65 2.13 -5.01 17.61
CA ASN A 65 2.72 -6.24 18.15
C ASN A 65 1.95 -7.51 17.76
N GLU A 66 0.78 -7.39 17.18
CA GLU A 66 -0.04 -8.52 16.73
C GLU A 66 0.12 -8.81 15.24
N ILE A 67 0.85 -7.98 14.50
CA ILE A 67 1.10 -8.18 13.08
C ILE A 67 2.01 -9.40 12.89
N THR A 68 1.54 -10.36 12.09
CA THR A 68 2.27 -11.60 11.79
C THR A 68 2.88 -11.58 10.41
N GLU A 69 2.24 -10.92 9.44
CA GLU A 69 2.71 -10.84 8.06
C GLU A 69 2.45 -9.46 7.46
N ILE A 70 3.39 -9.02 6.66
CA ILE A 70 3.26 -7.83 5.79
C ILE A 70 3.61 -8.26 4.37
N MET A 71 2.65 -8.12 3.47
CA MET A 71 2.84 -8.38 2.05
C MET A 71 2.66 -7.10 1.26
N GLU A 72 3.56 -6.86 0.32
CA GLU A 72 3.40 -5.79 -0.65
C GLU A 72 2.71 -6.34 -1.89
N GLY A 73 1.65 -5.65 -2.32
CA GLY A 73 0.95 -5.93 -3.55
C GLY A 73 0.74 -4.66 -4.36
N GLN A 74 0.44 -4.83 -5.62
CA GLN A 74 -0.04 -3.75 -6.46
C GLN A 74 -1.44 -4.09 -6.93
N GLU A 75 -2.38 -3.18 -6.70
CA GLU A 75 -3.71 -3.28 -7.28
C GLU A 75 -3.73 -2.51 -8.61
N GLY A 76 -3.71 -3.27 -9.72
CA GLY A 76 -3.87 -2.72 -11.06
C GLY A 76 -2.65 -1.95 -11.59
N TRP A 77 -2.92 -1.01 -12.48
CA TRP A 77 -1.91 -0.21 -13.19
C TRP A 77 -1.38 1.00 -12.42
N ILE A 78 -1.83 1.19 -11.18
CA ILE A 78 -1.41 2.33 -10.38
C ILE A 78 -0.12 1.96 -9.66
N PRO A 79 0.97 2.72 -9.84
CA PRO A 79 2.23 2.45 -9.15
C PRO A 79 2.19 2.90 -7.68
N ALA A 80 1.07 2.70 -7.01
CA ALA A 80 0.93 2.94 -5.59
C ALA A 80 1.34 1.72 -4.80
N THR A 81 2.25 1.88 -3.88
CA THR A 81 2.64 0.81 -2.96
C THR A 81 1.47 0.47 -2.04
N THR A 82 1.05 -0.78 -2.05
CA THR A 82 -0.03 -1.30 -1.21
C THR A 82 0.51 -2.36 -0.27
N LEU A 83 0.21 -2.23 1.01
CA LEU A 83 0.58 -3.21 2.03
C LEU A 83 -0.66 -3.93 2.54
N HIS A 84 -0.57 -5.25 2.56
CA HIS A 84 -1.53 -6.15 3.18
C HIS A 84 -0.94 -6.63 4.50
N LEU A 85 -1.59 -6.26 5.60
CA LEU A 85 -1.13 -6.52 6.95
C LEU A 85 -2.05 -7.57 7.58
N LEU A 86 -1.48 -8.69 8.00
CA LEU A 86 -2.20 -9.77 8.66
C LEU A 86 -1.85 -9.79 10.15
N ASP A 87 -2.85 -9.87 11.02
CA ASP A 87 -2.62 -10.03 12.45
C ASP A 87 -2.81 -11.49 12.93
N LYS A 88 -2.47 -11.75 14.19
CA LYS A 88 -2.59 -13.06 14.80
C LYS A 88 -4.03 -13.60 14.89
N HIS A 89 -5.03 -12.72 14.73
CA HIS A 89 -6.45 -13.08 14.74
C HIS A 89 -7.00 -13.38 13.35
N GLY A 90 -6.16 -13.33 12.32
CA GLY A 90 -6.58 -13.52 10.93
C GLY A 90 -7.21 -12.30 10.27
N TYR A 91 -7.18 -11.14 10.92
CA TYR A 91 -7.66 -9.89 10.34
C TYR A 91 -6.64 -9.33 9.35
N VAL A 92 -7.13 -8.91 8.19
CA VAL A 92 -6.30 -8.29 7.14
C VAL A 92 -6.67 -6.82 7.01
N ALA A 93 -5.69 -5.95 7.14
CA ALA A 93 -5.81 -4.54 6.82
C ALA A 93 -5.01 -4.22 5.56
N VAL A 94 -5.57 -3.37 4.71
CA VAL A 94 -4.90 -2.92 3.48
C VAL A 94 -4.67 -1.42 3.59
N ILE A 95 -3.42 -1.01 3.47
CA ILE A 95 -3.03 0.40 3.44
C ILE A 95 -2.23 0.68 2.18
N ASP A 96 -2.31 1.89 1.66
CA ASP A 96 -1.55 2.30 0.48
C ASP A 96 -0.93 3.69 0.65
N GLU A 97 0.07 3.99 -0.17
CA GLU A 97 0.81 5.26 -0.10
C GLU A 97 -0.02 6.49 -0.42
N ASP A 98 -1.20 6.33 -1.02
CA ASP A 98 -2.12 7.43 -1.30
C ASP A 98 -2.99 7.79 -0.09
N MET A 99 -3.02 6.95 0.93
CA MET A 99 -3.77 7.23 2.15
C MET A 99 -3.06 8.28 3.00
N LYS A 100 -3.85 9.16 3.62
CA LYS A 100 -3.33 10.14 4.57
C LYS A 100 -2.63 9.42 5.72
N ASN A 101 -1.49 9.97 6.16
CA ASN A 101 -0.64 9.44 7.22
C ASN A 101 0.11 8.13 6.88
N TRP A 102 0.28 7.82 5.61
CA TRP A 102 1.07 6.68 5.16
C TRP A 102 2.49 6.66 5.75
N LYS A 103 3.19 7.78 5.72
CA LYS A 103 4.57 7.87 6.23
C LYS A 103 4.66 7.53 7.71
N ASP A 104 3.71 7.99 8.51
CA ASP A 104 3.64 7.67 9.93
C ASP A 104 3.39 6.18 10.16
N ALA A 105 2.50 5.57 9.37
CA ALA A 105 2.24 4.14 9.43
C ALA A 105 3.50 3.32 9.10
N VAL A 106 4.20 3.66 8.04
CA VAL A 106 5.45 2.98 7.65
C VAL A 106 6.50 3.11 8.74
N ARG A 107 6.65 4.29 9.34
CA ARG A 107 7.58 4.50 10.45
C ARG A 107 7.27 3.57 11.63
N HIS A 108 6.02 3.47 12.04
CA HIS A 108 5.60 2.54 13.09
C HIS A 108 5.86 1.08 12.73
N LEU A 109 5.65 0.69 11.48
CA LEU A 109 5.95 -0.66 11.00
C LEU A 109 7.45 -0.96 11.09
N VAL A 110 8.30 -0.03 10.70
CA VAL A 110 9.76 -0.17 10.82
C VAL A 110 10.19 -0.34 12.28
N GLU A 111 9.58 0.44 13.18
CA GLU A 111 9.90 0.40 14.61
C GLU A 111 9.41 -0.90 15.30
N ASN A 112 8.28 -1.45 14.88
CA ASN A 112 7.62 -2.55 15.59
C ASN A 112 7.75 -3.92 14.91
N CYS A 113 8.14 -3.97 13.64
CA CYS A 113 8.27 -5.21 12.87
C CYS A 113 9.74 -5.44 12.51
N PRO A 114 10.48 -6.25 13.30
CA PRO A 114 11.90 -6.47 13.04
C PRO A 114 12.17 -7.05 11.64
N GLY A 115 13.07 -6.42 10.90
CA GLY A 115 13.41 -6.82 9.55
C GLY A 115 12.58 -6.15 8.45
N PHE A 116 11.49 -5.48 8.80
CA PHE A 116 10.77 -4.62 7.86
C PHE A 116 11.52 -3.29 7.71
N THR A 117 11.83 -2.91 6.47
CA THR A 117 12.56 -1.68 6.16
C THR A 117 11.93 -0.96 4.97
N GLU A 118 12.09 0.36 4.92
CA GLU A 118 11.66 1.16 3.76
C GLU A 118 12.34 0.74 2.45
N LYS A 119 13.58 0.26 2.52
CA LYS A 119 14.31 -0.24 1.34
C LYS A 119 13.65 -1.46 0.70
N ALA A 120 12.95 -2.28 1.49
CA ALA A 120 12.19 -3.41 0.97
C ALA A 120 11.03 -2.93 0.09
N LEU A 121 10.36 -1.84 0.47
CA LEU A 121 9.29 -1.23 -0.32
C LEU A 121 9.77 -0.73 -1.68
N MET A 122 10.97 -0.16 -1.74
CA MET A 122 11.51 0.34 -3.00
C MET A 122 11.90 -0.78 -3.97
N ARG A 123 12.27 -1.95 -3.48
CA ARG A 123 12.62 -3.10 -4.33
C ARG A 123 11.40 -3.74 -4.96
N SER A 124 10.31 -3.82 -4.25
CA SER A 124 9.10 -4.49 -4.71
C SER A 124 8.29 -3.62 -5.67
N SER A 125 8.42 -2.29 -5.63
CA SER A 125 7.73 -1.40 -6.57
C SER A 125 8.13 -1.61 -8.05
N PHE A 126 9.24 -2.28 -8.31
CA PHE A 126 9.67 -2.63 -9.67
C PHE A 126 9.15 -4.00 -10.14
N ASN A 127 8.55 -4.80 -9.27
CA ASN A 127 8.08 -6.13 -9.60
C ASN A 127 6.55 -6.16 -9.65
N MET A 128 6.00 -5.82 -10.82
CA MET A 128 4.57 -5.57 -11.02
C MET A 128 3.67 -6.81 -10.95
N GLU A 129 4.20 -8.02 -10.89
CA GLU A 129 3.41 -9.23 -11.06
C GLU A 129 3.24 -10.07 -9.78
N HIS A 130 3.97 -9.80 -8.70
CA HIS A 130 3.98 -10.68 -7.54
C HIS A 130 3.80 -9.94 -6.22
N GLN A 131 2.97 -10.53 -5.36
CA GLN A 131 2.95 -10.15 -3.94
C GLN A 131 4.26 -10.58 -3.30
N VAL A 132 4.93 -9.65 -2.64
CA VAL A 132 6.20 -9.89 -1.97
C VAL A 132 5.99 -9.89 -0.47
N LEU A 133 6.41 -10.96 0.20
CA LEU A 133 6.41 -11.03 1.66
C LEU A 133 7.55 -10.18 2.21
N LEU A 134 7.21 -9.14 2.99
CA LEU A 134 8.17 -8.21 3.58
C LEU A 134 8.43 -8.51 5.07
N TYR A 135 7.48 -9.15 5.73
CA TYR A 135 7.57 -9.51 7.15
C TYR A 135 6.76 -10.79 7.42
N PRO A 136 7.30 -11.75 8.15
CA PRO A 136 8.65 -11.75 8.69
C PRO A 136 9.70 -11.77 7.58
N ALA A 137 10.86 -11.19 7.84
CA ALA A 137 11.96 -11.24 6.88
C ALA A 137 12.31 -12.69 6.56
N ALA A 138 12.55 -12.98 5.27
CA ALA A 138 12.96 -14.30 4.86
C ALA A 138 14.21 -14.73 5.66
N PRO A 139 14.23 -15.96 6.21
CA PRO A 139 15.43 -16.44 6.90
C PRO A 139 16.61 -16.38 5.94
N SER A 140 17.74 -15.87 6.43
CA SER A 140 18.97 -15.88 5.66
C SER A 140 19.23 -17.31 5.18
N PRO A 141 19.61 -17.53 3.89
CA PRO A 141 19.95 -18.85 3.44
C PRO A 141 21.03 -19.44 4.35
N PRO A 142 20.90 -20.71 4.76
CA PRO A 142 21.90 -21.31 5.62
C PRO A 142 23.25 -21.16 4.93
N SER A 143 24.26 -20.71 5.70
CA SER A 143 25.62 -20.66 5.20
C SER A 143 25.94 -22.01 4.58
N PRO A 144 26.59 -22.07 3.38
CA PRO A 144 26.97 -23.34 2.82
C PRO A 144 27.75 -24.12 3.88
N ALA A 145 27.23 -25.27 4.25
CA ALA A 145 27.80 -26.08 5.30
C ALA A 145 29.26 -26.42 4.95
N ASP A 146 30.13 -26.19 5.87
CA ASP A 146 31.52 -26.61 5.76
C ASP A 146 31.62 -28.13 5.62
#